data_77512c995f7a78d0a466c5711d454c89
#
_entry.id   77512c995f7a78d0a466c5711d454c89
#
_cell.length_a   1.000
_cell.length_b   1.000
_cell.length_c   1.000
_cell.angle_alpha   90.00
_cell.angle_beta   90.00
_cell.angle_gamma   90.00
#
_symmetry.space_group_name_H-M   'P 1'
#
loop_
_entity.id
_entity.type
_entity.pdbx_description
1 polymer ?
#
loop_
_entity_poly.entity_id
_entity_poly.type
_entity_poly.pdbx_seq_one_letter_code
_entity_poly.pdbx_strand_id
1 'polypeptide(L)'
;MNSVLRYSRSKNLKLIWNFTLLFVSLQVINDSNMEEVHNSAQLIELIDRIGFLPLLDSGIHGFSAEDIVAADCRYVVFPEGGWDWPLWKWKGSIITEGHHVYGKFFAGKAGFISREWWPDFCNYRRNKHPEPDEGSIEEAILLTLAEQGSLITRELRALCGFTGPKMRSKFDGYVTRLQMATRIVTEDFVYPIDRHNNEYGWGWSLLTTPEQLYGRDANLCNRTPEESFARICAHMHTVCPYATDAQIQKMLR
;
A
#
# COMPACT_ATOMS: atom_id res chain seq x y z
N MET A 1 2.27 38.33 49.80
CA MET A 1 2.75 36.94 49.60
C MET A 1 1.57 36.08 49.26
N ASN A 2 1.30 35.81 47.99
CA ASN A 2 0.40 34.74 47.47
C ASN A 2 0.08 34.99 45.98
N SER A 3 1.07 34.82 45.07
CA SER A 3 0.81 34.88 43.62
C SER A 3 1.72 33.95 42.77
N VAL A 4 2.41 33.00 43.36
CA VAL A 4 3.40 32.16 42.63
C VAL A 4 2.93 30.69 42.43
N LEU A 5 1.80 30.25 43.01
CA LEU A 5 1.41 28.85 43.02
C LEU A 5 0.32 28.44 41.99
N ARG A 6 -0.12 29.35 41.08
CA ARG A 6 -1.17 29.02 40.11
C ARG A 6 -0.68 28.68 38.68
N TYR A 7 0.61 28.82 38.37
CA TYR A 7 1.09 28.64 36.97
C TYR A 7 1.70 27.25 36.66
N SER A 8 1.93 26.43 37.69
CA SER A 8 2.58 25.11 37.50
C SER A 8 1.61 23.96 37.20
N ARG A 9 0.31 24.11 37.50
CA ARG A 9 -0.65 23.00 37.36
C ARG A 9 -1.16 22.77 35.92
N SER A 10 -1.13 23.77 35.05
CA SER A 10 -1.69 23.69 33.70
C SER A 10 -0.77 23.03 32.67
N LYS A 11 0.55 23.15 32.84
CA LYS A 11 1.53 22.53 31.94
C LYS A 11 1.67 21.02 32.16
N ASN A 12 1.56 20.59 33.41
CA ASN A 12 1.65 19.17 33.74
C ASN A 12 0.39 18.36 33.30
N LEU A 13 -0.78 18.98 33.29
CA LEU A 13 -2.00 18.34 32.81
C LEU A 13 -1.99 18.11 31.28
N LYS A 14 -1.44 19.06 30.48
CA LYS A 14 -1.30 18.88 29.02
C LYS A 14 -0.26 17.80 28.66
N LEU A 15 0.85 17.73 29.42
CA LEU A 15 1.81 16.65 29.23
C LEU A 15 1.22 15.28 29.59
N ILE A 16 0.49 15.19 30.70
CA ILE A 16 -0.16 13.93 31.14
C ILE A 16 -1.23 13.48 30.12
N TRP A 17 -2.01 14.41 29.56
CA TRP A 17 -2.99 14.09 28.51
C TRP A 17 -2.35 13.63 27.20
N ASN A 18 -1.25 14.25 26.78
CA ASN A 18 -0.51 13.80 25.60
C ASN A 18 0.17 12.45 25.82
N PHE A 19 0.70 12.19 27.02
CA PHE A 19 1.24 10.87 27.37
C PHE A 19 0.12 9.81 27.50
N THR A 20 -1.04 10.15 28.02
CA THR A 20 -2.16 9.22 28.16
C THR A 20 -2.78 8.89 26.77
N LEU A 21 -2.91 9.86 25.86
CA LEU A 21 -3.31 9.61 24.47
C LEU A 21 -2.27 8.80 23.69
N LEU A 22 -0.97 9.05 23.91
CA LEU A 22 0.10 8.22 23.33
C LEU A 22 0.09 6.80 23.93
N PHE A 23 -0.16 6.66 25.24
CA PHE A 23 -0.24 5.35 25.90
C PHE A 23 -1.50 4.58 25.50
N VAL A 24 -2.63 5.22 25.32
CA VAL A 24 -3.87 4.57 24.85
C VAL A 24 -3.72 4.15 23.39
N SER A 25 -3.07 4.95 22.54
CA SER A 25 -2.73 4.53 21.17
C SER A 25 -1.66 3.42 21.13
N LEU A 26 -0.74 3.38 22.10
CA LEU A 26 0.27 2.33 22.23
C LEU A 26 -0.29 1.03 22.87
N GLN A 27 -1.29 1.12 23.74
CA GLN A 27 -1.90 -0.08 24.36
C GLN A 27 -2.75 -0.90 23.38
N VAL A 28 -3.31 -0.28 22.34
CA VAL A 28 -4.07 -0.98 21.29
C VAL A 28 -3.15 -1.78 20.34
N ILE A 29 -1.86 -1.50 20.34
CA ILE A 29 -0.87 -2.20 19.47
C ILE A 29 -0.07 -3.26 20.26
N ASN A 30 -0.15 -3.27 21.59
CA ASN A 30 0.71 -4.10 22.45
C ASN A 30 0.15 -5.49 22.78
N ASP A 31 -1.10 -5.79 22.42
CA ASP A 31 -1.59 -7.16 22.36
C ASP A 31 -1.36 -7.70 20.94
N SER A 32 -0.74 -8.85 20.83
CA SER A 32 -0.49 -9.62 19.62
C SER A 32 -1.75 -10.05 18.84
N ASN A 33 -2.85 -9.32 19.01
CA ASN A 33 -4.09 -9.38 18.26
C ASN A 33 -4.39 -7.98 17.71
N MET A 34 -3.94 -7.69 16.47
CA MET A 34 -4.63 -6.67 15.71
C MET A 34 -6.10 -7.07 15.65
N GLU A 35 -7.00 -6.13 15.94
CA GLU A 35 -8.44 -6.35 15.89
C GLU A 35 -8.82 -6.95 14.53
N GLU A 36 -9.57 -8.04 14.55
CA GLU A 36 -9.92 -8.77 13.33
C GLU A 36 -10.79 -7.90 12.42
N VAL A 37 -10.44 -7.80 11.14
CA VAL A 37 -11.10 -6.94 10.15
C VAL A 37 -12.16 -7.73 9.39
N HIS A 38 -13.39 -7.22 9.35
CA HIS A 38 -14.55 -7.90 8.75
C HIS A 38 -15.10 -7.25 7.49
N ASN A 39 -14.61 -6.07 7.11
CA ASN A 39 -15.06 -5.34 5.90
C ASN A 39 -14.02 -4.36 5.39
N SER A 40 -14.26 -3.81 4.18
CA SER A 40 -13.35 -2.87 3.54
C SER A 40 -13.17 -1.56 4.32
N ALA A 41 -14.22 -1.06 4.98
CA ALA A 41 -14.15 0.19 5.75
C ALA A 41 -13.19 0.05 6.94
N GLN A 42 -13.28 -1.03 7.71
CA GLN A 42 -12.35 -1.32 8.80
C GLN A 42 -10.91 -1.50 8.29
N LEU A 43 -10.74 -2.09 7.09
CA LEU A 43 -9.40 -2.24 6.50
C LEU A 43 -8.83 -0.89 6.04
N ILE A 44 -9.65 0.01 5.52
CA ILE A 44 -9.28 1.40 5.21
C ILE A 44 -8.78 2.11 6.46
N GLU A 45 -9.57 2.11 7.54
CA GLU A 45 -9.20 2.72 8.83
C GLU A 45 -7.90 2.13 9.39
N LEU A 46 -7.71 0.82 9.27
CA LEU A 46 -6.48 0.17 9.69
C LEU A 46 -5.29 0.65 8.87
N ILE A 47 -5.39 0.73 7.54
CA ILE A 47 -4.30 1.19 6.67
C ILE A 47 -3.95 2.64 6.97
N ASP A 48 -4.93 3.51 7.24
CA ASP A 48 -4.68 4.89 7.68
C ASP A 48 -3.82 4.94 8.94
N ARG A 49 -4.12 4.07 9.91
CA ARG A 49 -3.43 4.00 11.19
C ARG A 49 -2.02 3.42 11.09
N ILE A 50 -1.85 2.32 10.32
CA ILE A 50 -0.56 1.60 10.27
C ILE A 50 0.34 2.01 9.10
N GLY A 51 -0.18 2.71 8.12
CA GLY A 51 0.56 3.29 7.01
C GLY A 51 0.96 2.32 5.89
N PHE A 52 1.34 1.09 6.22
CA PHE A 52 1.86 0.08 5.30
C PHE A 52 1.20 -1.27 5.57
N LEU A 53 0.55 -1.86 4.56
CA LEU A 53 -0.08 -3.17 4.72
C LEU A 53 0.13 -4.04 3.47
N PRO A 54 1.04 -5.03 3.50
CA PRO A 54 1.10 -6.07 2.49
C PRO A 54 -0.23 -6.81 2.36
N LEU A 55 -0.62 -7.18 1.13
CA LEU A 55 -1.87 -7.93 0.90
C LEU A 55 -1.74 -9.38 1.40
N LEU A 56 -0.62 -10.02 1.08
CA LEU A 56 -0.31 -11.41 1.43
C LEU A 56 0.98 -11.45 2.25
N ASP A 57 1.37 -12.62 2.73
CA ASP A 57 2.57 -12.84 3.57
C ASP A 57 3.74 -11.92 3.22
N SER A 58 4.15 -11.12 4.18
CA SER A 58 5.24 -10.13 4.08
C SER A 58 6.59 -10.68 4.54
N GLY A 59 6.63 -11.85 5.15
CA GLY A 59 7.75 -12.37 5.92
C GLY A 59 7.80 -11.86 7.37
N ILE A 60 6.81 -11.08 7.80
CA ILE A 60 6.56 -10.69 9.19
C ILE A 60 5.27 -11.37 9.60
N HIS A 61 5.34 -12.32 10.54
CA HIS A 61 4.19 -13.12 10.96
C HIS A 61 3.05 -12.23 11.50
N GLY A 62 1.81 -12.47 11.03
CA GLY A 62 0.63 -11.71 11.44
C GLY A 62 0.55 -10.29 10.88
N PHE A 63 1.43 -9.91 9.93
CA PHE A 63 1.48 -8.59 9.34
C PHE A 63 1.19 -8.60 7.83
N SER A 64 0.00 -9.02 7.48
CA SER A 64 -0.57 -8.87 6.13
C SER A 64 -2.08 -8.74 6.22
N ALA A 65 -2.73 -8.21 5.17
CA ALA A 65 -4.18 -8.15 5.13
C ALA A 65 -4.81 -9.55 5.26
N GLU A 66 -4.19 -10.57 4.67
CA GLU A 66 -4.64 -11.95 4.79
C GLU A 66 -4.57 -12.49 6.23
N ASP A 67 -3.57 -12.08 7.02
CA ASP A 67 -3.44 -12.50 8.41
C ASP A 67 -4.46 -11.84 9.34
N ILE A 68 -4.81 -10.57 9.05
CA ILE A 68 -5.61 -9.71 9.95
C ILE A 68 -7.10 -9.80 9.65
N VAL A 69 -7.47 -10.14 8.42
CA VAL A 69 -8.88 -10.24 8.01
C VAL A 69 -9.51 -11.50 8.57
N ALA A 70 -10.76 -11.40 9.02
CA ALA A 70 -11.55 -12.51 9.55
C ALA A 70 -11.59 -13.72 8.60
N ALA A 71 -11.65 -14.91 9.17
CA ALA A 71 -11.53 -16.15 8.41
C ALA A 71 -12.60 -16.30 7.31
N ASP A 72 -13.81 -15.82 7.56
CA ASP A 72 -14.95 -15.81 6.62
C ASP A 72 -14.81 -14.74 5.52
N CYS A 73 -13.86 -13.82 5.66
CA CYS A 73 -13.52 -12.81 4.67
C CYS A 73 -12.25 -13.12 3.86
N ARG A 74 -11.58 -14.22 4.18
CA ARG A 74 -10.46 -14.77 3.41
C ARG A 74 -10.96 -15.62 2.24
N TYR A 75 -10.11 -16.49 1.73
CA TYR A 75 -10.50 -17.48 0.71
C TYR A 75 -11.42 -18.52 1.33
N VAL A 76 -12.70 -18.47 0.98
CA VAL A 76 -13.75 -19.35 1.51
C VAL A 76 -14.21 -20.33 0.42
N VAL A 77 -14.24 -21.62 0.74
CA VAL A 77 -14.79 -22.68 -0.12
C VAL A 77 -16.13 -23.12 0.44
N PHE A 78 -17.17 -23.10 -0.38
CA PHE A 78 -18.52 -23.49 0.03
C PHE A 78 -18.72 -25.02 -0.07
N PRO A 79 -19.42 -25.65 0.88
CA PRO A 79 -19.69 -27.10 0.87
C PRO A 79 -20.45 -27.58 -0.39
N GLU A 80 -21.35 -26.74 -0.91
CA GLU A 80 -22.14 -26.98 -2.12
C GLU A 80 -21.34 -26.79 -3.42
N GLY A 81 -20.11 -26.42 -3.32
CA GLY A 81 -19.21 -26.06 -4.42
C GLY A 81 -19.14 -24.56 -4.67
N GLY A 82 -18.05 -24.14 -5.29
CA GLY A 82 -17.72 -22.72 -5.46
C GLY A 82 -16.82 -22.19 -4.33
N TRP A 83 -16.39 -20.97 -4.51
CA TRP A 83 -15.50 -20.28 -3.57
C TRP A 83 -15.70 -18.77 -3.69
N ASP A 84 -15.31 -18.03 -2.65
CA ASP A 84 -15.24 -16.57 -2.62
C ASP A 84 -13.95 -16.10 -1.96
N TRP A 85 -13.57 -14.89 -2.26
CA TRP A 85 -12.46 -14.20 -1.62
C TRP A 85 -12.84 -12.74 -1.39
N PRO A 86 -13.59 -12.43 -0.32
CA PRO A 86 -14.04 -11.08 -0.02
C PRO A 86 -12.90 -10.07 0.04
N LEU A 87 -11.81 -10.38 0.75
CA LEU A 87 -10.61 -9.54 0.80
C LEU A 87 -10.11 -9.15 -0.60
N TRP A 88 -10.15 -10.06 -1.56
CA TRP A 88 -9.74 -9.77 -2.93
C TRP A 88 -10.62 -8.72 -3.60
N LYS A 89 -11.90 -8.74 -3.33
CA LYS A 89 -12.87 -7.78 -3.87
C LYS A 89 -12.73 -6.40 -3.24
N TRP A 90 -12.34 -6.31 -1.97
CA TRP A 90 -12.18 -5.04 -1.26
C TRP A 90 -11.06 -4.15 -1.80
N LYS A 91 -10.12 -4.69 -2.57
CA LYS A 91 -8.99 -3.91 -3.12
C LYS A 91 -9.43 -2.67 -3.88
N GLY A 92 -10.50 -2.77 -4.69
CA GLY A 92 -11.07 -1.64 -5.42
C GLY A 92 -11.53 -0.54 -4.47
N SER A 93 -12.41 -0.86 -3.52
CA SER A 93 -12.91 0.11 -2.53
C SER A 93 -11.79 0.74 -1.70
N ILE A 94 -10.77 -0.03 -1.31
CA ILE A 94 -9.63 0.51 -0.54
C ILE A 94 -8.86 1.56 -1.35
N ILE A 95 -8.72 1.36 -2.66
CA ILE A 95 -8.06 2.32 -3.54
C ILE A 95 -8.96 3.54 -3.80
N THR A 96 -10.21 3.31 -4.18
CA THR A 96 -11.11 4.36 -4.68
C THR A 96 -11.77 5.16 -3.57
N GLU A 97 -12.24 4.51 -2.51
CA GLU A 97 -12.92 5.13 -1.38
C GLU A 97 -11.93 5.55 -0.27
N GLY A 98 -10.95 4.66 0.04
CA GLY A 98 -9.91 4.91 1.03
C GLY A 98 -8.77 5.78 0.51
N HIS A 99 -8.67 5.97 -0.80
CA HIS A 99 -7.59 6.71 -1.48
C HIS A 99 -6.18 6.20 -1.14
N HIS A 100 -6.05 4.92 -0.77
CA HIS A 100 -4.76 4.31 -0.50
C HIS A 100 -4.04 3.92 -1.78
N VAL A 101 -2.72 4.02 -1.74
CA VAL A 101 -1.88 3.66 -2.88
C VAL A 101 -1.66 2.16 -2.91
N TYR A 102 -1.98 1.51 -4.03
CA TYR A 102 -1.83 0.07 -4.20
C TYR A 102 -0.85 -0.26 -5.33
N GLY A 103 -0.02 -1.24 -5.09
CA GLY A 103 0.94 -1.75 -6.06
C GLY A 103 1.83 -2.85 -5.47
N LYS A 104 2.78 -3.34 -6.26
CA LYS A 104 3.73 -4.38 -5.84
C LYS A 104 4.94 -3.78 -5.12
N PHE A 105 4.72 -3.14 -3.98
CA PHE A 105 5.72 -2.37 -3.25
C PHE A 105 6.58 -3.18 -2.29
N PHE A 106 6.10 -4.32 -1.82
CA PHE A 106 6.69 -5.11 -0.74
C PHE A 106 7.49 -6.28 -1.30
N ALA A 107 8.76 -6.04 -1.65
CA ALA A 107 9.63 -7.02 -2.32
C ALA A 107 8.96 -7.67 -3.55
N GLY A 108 8.24 -6.89 -4.36
CA GLY A 108 7.50 -7.33 -5.55
C GLY A 108 6.13 -7.97 -5.26
N LYS A 109 5.72 -8.04 -4.00
CA LYS A 109 4.36 -8.42 -3.58
C LYS A 109 3.46 -7.20 -3.45
N ALA A 110 2.16 -7.41 -3.70
CA ALA A 110 1.16 -6.36 -3.65
C ALA A 110 0.80 -5.95 -2.22
N GLY A 111 0.36 -4.71 -2.06
CA GLY A 111 -0.15 -4.20 -0.80
C GLY A 111 -0.46 -2.70 -0.88
N PHE A 112 -0.82 -2.14 0.26
CA PHE A 112 -1.32 -0.78 0.40
C PHE A 112 -0.34 0.09 1.16
N ILE A 113 -0.28 1.37 0.76
CA ILE A 113 0.43 2.43 1.48
C ILE A 113 -0.54 3.58 1.67
N SER A 114 -0.68 4.10 2.88
CA SER A 114 -1.53 5.26 3.13
C SER A 114 -0.96 6.51 2.47
N ARG A 115 -1.84 7.47 2.16
CA ARG A 115 -1.44 8.73 1.51
C ARG A 115 -0.47 9.55 2.36
N GLU A 116 -0.54 9.43 3.68
CA GLU A 116 0.38 10.10 4.60
C GLU A 116 1.83 9.63 4.41
N TRP A 117 2.03 8.33 4.21
CA TRP A 117 3.36 7.72 4.12
C TRP A 117 3.90 7.64 2.70
N TRP A 118 3.05 7.88 1.69
CA TRP A 118 3.42 7.77 0.28
C TRP A 118 4.60 8.67 -0.12
N PRO A 119 4.68 9.97 0.27
CA PRO A 119 5.80 10.84 -0.11
C PRO A 119 7.15 10.33 0.41
N ASP A 120 7.21 9.89 1.68
CA ASP A 120 8.44 9.32 2.26
C ASP A 120 8.83 8.02 1.57
N PHE A 121 7.85 7.18 1.24
CA PHE A 121 8.10 5.94 0.52
C PHE A 121 8.61 6.19 -0.90
N CYS A 122 8.03 7.13 -1.64
CA CYS A 122 8.52 7.57 -2.95
C CYS A 122 9.96 8.07 -2.87
N ASN A 123 10.26 8.96 -1.94
CA ASN A 123 11.59 9.54 -1.75
C ASN A 123 12.65 8.45 -1.51
N TYR A 124 12.36 7.52 -0.60
CA TYR A 124 13.24 6.38 -0.32
C TYR A 124 13.42 5.45 -1.53
N ARG A 125 12.32 5.09 -2.22
CA ARG A 125 12.34 4.12 -3.32
C ARG A 125 12.97 4.67 -4.58
N ARG A 126 12.66 5.91 -4.97
CA ARG A 126 13.19 6.55 -6.17
C ARG A 126 14.69 6.81 -6.08
N ASN A 127 15.22 7.04 -4.90
CA ASN A 127 16.68 7.12 -4.69
C ASN A 127 17.37 5.79 -4.97
N LYS A 128 16.74 4.66 -4.65
CA LYS A 128 17.28 3.31 -4.93
C LYS A 128 17.02 2.84 -6.36
N HIS A 129 16.00 3.39 -7.01
CA HIS A 129 15.58 3.05 -8.36
C HIS A 129 15.52 4.34 -9.18
N PRO A 130 16.63 4.76 -9.79
CA PRO A 130 16.69 5.98 -10.60
C PRO A 130 15.68 5.94 -11.75
N GLU A 131 15.54 7.06 -12.46
CA GLU A 131 14.74 7.11 -13.67
C GLU A 131 15.20 6.03 -14.67
N PRO A 132 14.27 5.40 -15.41
CA PRO A 132 14.63 4.48 -16.47
C PRO A 132 15.53 5.15 -17.51
N ASP A 133 16.47 4.35 -18.05
CA ASP A 133 17.35 4.81 -19.12
C ASP A 133 16.53 5.19 -20.38
N GLU A 134 17.00 6.20 -21.10
CA GLU A 134 16.44 6.61 -22.38
C GLU A 134 16.41 5.44 -23.37
N GLY A 135 15.29 5.24 -24.06
CA GLY A 135 15.06 4.14 -24.99
C GLY A 135 14.82 2.78 -24.32
N SER A 136 14.76 2.71 -22.98
CA SER A 136 14.45 1.48 -22.28
C SER A 136 12.97 1.10 -22.40
N ILE A 137 12.67 -0.19 -22.12
CA ILE A 137 11.28 -0.68 -22.10
C ILE A 137 10.50 -0.04 -20.95
N GLU A 138 11.13 0.17 -19.82
CA GLU A 138 10.55 0.85 -18.67
C GLU A 138 10.14 2.29 -19.02
N GLU A 139 10.98 3.02 -19.72
CA GLU A 139 10.64 4.37 -20.20
C GLU A 139 9.47 4.32 -21.20
N ALA A 140 9.50 3.40 -22.17
CA ALA A 140 8.41 3.25 -23.15
C ALA A 140 7.06 2.96 -22.46
N ILE A 141 7.04 2.16 -21.40
CA ILE A 141 5.84 1.90 -20.58
C ILE A 141 5.35 3.19 -19.93
N LEU A 142 6.24 3.98 -19.32
CA LEU A 142 5.87 5.25 -18.67
C LEU A 142 5.37 6.29 -19.68
N LEU A 143 6.02 6.41 -20.82
CA LEU A 143 5.58 7.30 -21.91
C LEU A 143 4.20 6.88 -22.45
N THR A 144 3.96 5.58 -22.63
CA THR A 144 2.64 5.07 -23.06
C THR A 144 1.55 5.47 -22.06
N LEU A 145 1.80 5.32 -20.75
CA LEU A 145 0.84 5.76 -19.71
C LEU A 145 0.67 7.28 -19.69
N ALA A 146 1.76 8.03 -19.90
CA ALA A 146 1.70 9.49 -19.95
C ALA A 146 0.84 10.02 -21.12
N GLU A 147 0.90 9.35 -22.26
CA GLU A 147 0.15 9.71 -23.48
C GLU A 147 -1.29 9.23 -23.47
N GLN A 148 -1.52 7.99 -23.03
CA GLN A 148 -2.81 7.31 -23.16
C GLN A 148 -3.66 7.41 -21.88
N GLY A 149 -3.08 7.83 -20.75
CA GLY A 149 -3.72 7.78 -19.44
C GLY A 149 -3.69 6.38 -18.84
N SER A 150 -4.68 6.09 -18.01
CA SER A 150 -4.78 4.81 -17.31
C SER A 150 -5.16 3.68 -18.27
N LEU A 151 -4.43 2.56 -18.19
CA LEU A 151 -4.60 1.40 -19.07
C LEU A 151 -4.66 0.12 -18.25
N ILE A 152 -5.56 -0.80 -18.64
CA ILE A 152 -5.50 -2.15 -18.07
C ILE A 152 -4.20 -2.85 -18.54
N THR A 153 -3.67 -3.70 -17.67
CA THR A 153 -2.37 -4.39 -17.91
C THR A 153 -2.28 -5.04 -19.28
N ARG A 154 -3.40 -5.59 -19.80
CA ARG A 154 -3.46 -6.24 -21.12
C ARG A 154 -3.25 -5.24 -22.27
N GLU A 155 -3.88 -4.09 -22.18
CA GLU A 155 -3.79 -3.03 -23.22
C GLU A 155 -2.41 -2.39 -23.21
N LEU A 156 -1.93 -2.01 -22.04
CA LEU A 156 -0.57 -1.47 -21.87
C LEU A 156 0.48 -2.44 -22.46
N ARG A 157 0.35 -3.73 -22.18
CA ARG A 157 1.22 -4.75 -22.73
C ARG A 157 1.19 -4.80 -24.26
N ALA A 158 -0.01 -4.72 -24.86
CA ALA A 158 -0.18 -4.74 -26.30
C ALA A 158 0.41 -3.51 -26.98
N LEU A 159 0.17 -2.32 -26.42
CA LEU A 159 0.71 -1.06 -26.92
C LEU A 159 2.25 -1.02 -26.84
N CYS A 160 2.85 -1.62 -25.81
CA CYS A 160 4.30 -1.76 -25.70
C CYS A 160 4.89 -2.93 -26.53
N GLY A 161 4.10 -3.57 -27.42
CA GLY A 161 4.58 -4.59 -28.35
C GLY A 161 4.78 -5.99 -27.75
N PHE A 162 4.33 -6.27 -26.53
CA PHE A 162 4.47 -7.57 -25.86
C PHE A 162 3.29 -8.50 -26.18
N THR A 163 3.09 -8.87 -27.44
CA THR A 163 1.91 -9.61 -27.91
C THR A 163 2.09 -11.14 -27.94
N GLY A 164 3.31 -11.65 -27.88
CA GLY A 164 3.60 -13.08 -27.95
C GLY A 164 3.28 -13.85 -26.66
N PRO A 165 3.02 -15.19 -26.75
CA PRO A 165 2.59 -16.01 -25.60
C PRO A 165 3.61 -16.03 -24.45
N LYS A 166 4.92 -15.91 -24.72
CA LYS A 166 5.99 -15.87 -23.72
C LYS A 166 6.32 -14.46 -23.22
N MET A 167 5.67 -13.44 -23.78
CA MET A 167 5.99 -12.03 -23.47
C MET A 167 5.27 -11.52 -22.23
N ARG A 168 4.22 -12.19 -21.75
CA ARG A 168 3.43 -11.77 -20.60
C ARG A 168 4.31 -11.66 -19.33
N SER A 169 4.97 -12.74 -18.97
CA SER A 169 5.76 -12.77 -17.73
C SER A 169 6.96 -11.79 -17.77
N LYS A 170 7.53 -11.57 -18.97
CA LYS A 170 8.58 -10.58 -19.16
C LYS A 170 8.04 -9.16 -18.95
N PHE A 171 6.88 -8.83 -19.52
CA PHE A 171 6.21 -7.56 -19.35
C PHE A 171 5.80 -7.34 -17.88
N ASP A 172 5.20 -8.34 -17.24
CA ASP A 172 4.82 -8.29 -15.81
C ASP A 172 6.04 -8.01 -14.92
N GLY A 173 7.23 -8.47 -15.31
CA GLY A 173 8.50 -8.15 -14.64
C GLY A 173 8.87 -6.66 -14.72
N TYR A 174 8.72 -6.03 -15.90
CA TYR A 174 8.95 -4.60 -16.07
C TYR A 174 7.96 -3.78 -15.23
N VAL A 175 6.66 -4.09 -15.32
CA VAL A 175 5.63 -3.42 -14.53
C VAL A 175 5.90 -3.58 -13.03
N THR A 176 6.30 -4.77 -12.57
CA THR A 176 6.64 -4.99 -11.16
C THR A 176 7.81 -4.11 -10.71
N ARG A 177 8.87 -3.98 -11.51
CA ARG A 177 10.00 -3.09 -11.17
C ARG A 177 9.58 -1.62 -11.11
N LEU A 178 8.75 -1.17 -12.05
CA LEU A 178 8.22 0.19 -12.06
C LEU A 178 7.30 0.47 -10.86
N GLN A 179 6.50 -0.51 -10.44
CA GLN A 179 5.73 -0.40 -9.19
C GLN A 179 6.65 -0.35 -7.97
N MET A 180 7.64 -1.24 -7.87
CA MET A 180 8.65 -1.21 -6.81
C MET A 180 9.40 0.12 -6.75
N ALA A 181 9.63 0.75 -7.91
CA ALA A 181 10.24 2.08 -8.04
C ALA A 181 9.24 3.23 -7.79
N THR A 182 7.98 2.95 -7.42
CA THR A 182 6.91 3.94 -7.23
C THR A 182 6.60 4.80 -8.47
N ARG A 183 6.85 4.25 -9.67
CA ARG A 183 6.60 4.93 -10.96
C ARG A 183 5.22 4.58 -11.55
N ILE A 184 4.69 3.43 -11.18
CA ILE A 184 3.36 2.96 -11.57
C ILE A 184 2.61 2.53 -10.32
N VAL A 185 1.32 2.84 -10.28
CA VAL A 185 0.37 2.41 -9.26
C VAL A 185 -0.85 1.77 -9.93
N THR A 186 -1.65 1.07 -9.15
CA THR A 186 -2.96 0.59 -9.59
C THR A 186 -4.01 1.62 -9.16
N GLU A 187 -4.74 2.14 -10.14
CA GLU A 187 -5.85 3.08 -9.93
C GLU A 187 -7.12 2.36 -9.51
N ASP A 188 -7.39 1.20 -10.12
CA ASP A 188 -8.58 0.39 -9.86
C ASP A 188 -8.41 -1.03 -10.47
N PHE A 189 -9.45 -1.84 -10.36
CA PHE A 189 -9.57 -3.15 -11.01
C PHE A 189 -10.76 -3.19 -11.95
N VAL A 190 -10.52 -3.58 -13.20
CA VAL A 190 -11.55 -3.77 -14.22
C VAL A 190 -11.89 -5.25 -14.33
N TYR A 191 -13.12 -5.61 -14.04
CA TYR A 191 -13.62 -6.98 -14.13
C TYR A 191 -14.28 -7.22 -15.48
N PRO A 192 -14.03 -8.39 -16.12
CA PRO A 192 -14.82 -8.77 -17.29
C PRO A 192 -16.28 -9.01 -16.88
N ILE A 193 -17.19 -8.74 -17.81
CA ILE A 193 -18.63 -8.87 -17.61
C ILE A 193 -19.12 -10.03 -18.46
N ASP A 194 -19.93 -10.92 -17.87
CA ASP A 194 -20.56 -12.04 -18.55
C ASP A 194 -21.84 -11.61 -19.32
N ARG A 195 -22.45 -12.54 -20.04
CA ARG A 195 -23.71 -12.31 -20.80
C ARG A 195 -24.90 -11.93 -19.93
N HIS A 196 -24.82 -12.11 -18.61
CA HIS A 196 -25.86 -11.78 -17.64
C HIS A 196 -25.54 -10.47 -16.88
N ASN A 197 -24.53 -9.73 -17.33
CA ASN A 197 -24.03 -8.51 -16.73
C ASN A 197 -23.45 -8.70 -15.32
N ASN A 198 -22.90 -9.87 -15.01
CA ASN A 198 -22.18 -10.12 -13.77
C ASN A 198 -20.66 -10.01 -14.00
N GLU A 199 -19.96 -9.38 -13.08
CA GLU A 199 -18.51 -9.39 -13.05
C GLU A 199 -18.00 -10.80 -12.73
N TYR A 200 -16.89 -11.20 -13.38
CA TYR A 200 -16.26 -12.48 -13.13
C TYR A 200 -14.73 -12.42 -13.21
N GLY A 201 -14.09 -13.45 -12.64
CA GLY A 201 -12.63 -13.59 -12.66
C GLY A 201 -11.91 -12.69 -11.66
N TRP A 202 -10.63 -12.48 -11.90
CA TRP A 202 -9.73 -11.82 -10.93
C TRP A 202 -9.65 -10.29 -11.07
N GLY A 203 -10.27 -9.73 -12.10
CA GLY A 203 -10.06 -8.33 -12.48
C GLY A 203 -8.67 -8.08 -13.08
N TRP A 204 -8.57 -7.06 -13.91
CA TRP A 204 -7.31 -6.55 -14.45
C TRP A 204 -6.96 -5.25 -13.75
N SER A 205 -5.71 -5.13 -13.28
CA SER A 205 -5.24 -3.85 -12.75
C SER A 205 -5.31 -2.77 -13.81
N LEU A 206 -5.99 -1.68 -13.52
CA LEU A 206 -5.94 -0.42 -14.23
C LEU A 206 -4.71 0.32 -13.73
N LEU A 207 -3.70 0.46 -14.57
CA LEU A 207 -2.41 1.02 -14.21
C LEU A 207 -2.30 2.48 -14.65
N THR A 208 -1.68 3.30 -13.82
CA THR A 208 -1.41 4.70 -14.09
C THR A 208 -0.12 5.15 -13.40
N THR A 209 0.32 6.39 -13.62
CA THR A 209 1.39 6.97 -12.84
C THR A 209 0.85 7.67 -11.59
N PRO A 210 1.59 7.70 -10.48
CA PRO A 210 1.17 8.44 -9.29
C PRO A 210 0.92 9.92 -9.56
N GLU A 211 1.70 10.51 -10.46
CA GLU A 211 1.61 11.90 -10.87
C GLU A 211 0.28 12.23 -11.59
N GLN A 212 -0.23 11.29 -12.38
CA GLN A 212 -1.54 11.43 -13.05
C GLN A 212 -2.68 11.24 -12.06
N LEU A 213 -2.57 10.25 -11.17
CA LEU A 213 -3.65 9.89 -10.25
C LEU A 213 -3.78 10.88 -9.08
N TYR A 214 -2.65 11.32 -8.52
CA TYR A 214 -2.62 12.09 -7.28
C TYR A 214 -2.10 13.51 -7.42
N GLY A 215 -1.62 13.88 -8.61
CA GLY A 215 -0.91 15.12 -8.86
C GLY A 215 0.58 15.03 -8.53
N ARG A 216 1.37 15.93 -9.14
CA ARG A 216 2.84 15.91 -9.00
C ARG A 216 3.32 16.11 -7.57
N ASP A 217 2.65 16.99 -6.83
CA ASP A 217 3.05 17.37 -5.46
C ASP A 217 2.82 16.24 -4.46
N ALA A 218 1.94 15.29 -4.78
CA ALA A 218 1.60 14.18 -3.91
C ALA A 218 2.77 13.21 -3.64
N ASN A 219 3.81 13.25 -4.46
CA ASN A 219 5.01 12.41 -4.34
C ASN A 219 6.19 13.15 -3.72
N LEU A 220 6.04 14.46 -3.44
CA LEU A 220 7.13 15.30 -2.95
C LEU A 220 7.33 15.13 -1.45
N CYS A 221 8.59 15.08 -1.04
CA CYS A 221 9.03 15.02 0.35
C CYS A 221 10.19 15.99 0.57
N ASN A 222 10.17 16.71 1.69
CA ASN A 222 11.24 17.67 2.06
C ASN A 222 12.37 17.02 2.89
N ARG A 223 12.37 15.68 3.00
CA ARG A 223 13.40 14.90 3.71
C ARG A 223 14.42 14.36 2.73
N THR A 224 15.60 14.01 3.25
CA THR A 224 16.52 13.16 2.48
C THR A 224 15.96 11.73 2.36
N PRO A 225 16.39 10.93 1.40
CA PRO A 225 15.97 9.53 1.29
C PRO A 225 16.28 8.70 2.54
N GLU A 226 17.41 9.00 3.21
CA GLU A 226 17.84 8.34 4.45
C GLU A 226 16.92 8.72 5.62
N GLU A 227 16.56 10.00 5.75
CA GLU A 227 15.59 10.46 6.75
C GLU A 227 14.21 9.84 6.54
N SER A 228 13.73 9.76 5.29
CA SER A 228 12.48 9.09 4.94
C SER A 228 12.52 7.61 5.31
N PHE A 229 13.60 6.90 4.98
CA PHE A 229 13.75 5.50 5.35
C PHE A 229 13.80 5.30 6.88
N ALA A 230 14.56 6.12 7.59
CA ALA A 230 14.63 6.06 9.06
C ALA A 230 13.26 6.31 9.70
N ARG A 231 12.50 7.29 9.19
CA ARG A 231 11.13 7.56 9.64
C ARG A 231 10.20 6.37 9.41
N ILE A 232 10.26 5.75 8.23
CA ILE A 232 9.47 4.54 7.91
C ILE A 232 9.83 3.39 8.84
N CYS A 233 11.12 3.11 9.06
CA CYS A 233 11.57 2.04 9.97
C CYS A 233 11.12 2.28 11.41
N ALA A 234 11.27 3.51 11.92
CA ALA A 234 10.81 3.88 13.27
C ALA A 234 9.29 3.68 13.42
N HIS A 235 8.52 4.08 12.41
CA HIS A 235 7.08 3.85 12.40
C HIS A 235 6.74 2.35 12.36
N MET A 236 7.42 1.58 11.54
CA MET A 236 7.21 0.14 11.46
C MET A 236 7.49 -0.57 12.80
N HIS A 237 8.49 -0.15 13.55
CA HIS A 237 8.73 -0.65 14.92
C HIS A 237 7.62 -0.26 15.91
N THR A 238 6.96 0.88 15.70
CA THR A 238 5.80 1.27 16.51
C THR A 238 4.59 0.40 16.18
N VAL A 239 4.35 0.14 14.89
CA VAL A 239 3.20 -0.64 14.40
C VAL A 239 3.39 -2.15 14.60
N CYS A 240 4.62 -2.61 14.47
CA CYS A 240 4.98 -4.02 14.51
C CYS A 240 6.24 -4.24 15.38
N PRO A 241 6.11 -4.07 16.73
CA PRO A 241 7.26 -4.04 17.64
C PRO A 241 8.03 -5.37 17.73
N TYR A 242 7.42 -6.46 17.30
CA TYR A 242 8.03 -7.79 17.25
C TYR A 242 8.81 -8.06 15.96
N ALA A 243 8.72 -7.19 14.95
CA ALA A 243 9.47 -7.34 13.72
C ALA A 243 10.94 -6.91 13.91
N THR A 244 11.85 -7.69 13.38
CA THR A 244 13.28 -7.34 13.37
C THR A 244 13.59 -6.33 12.25
N ASP A 245 14.66 -5.55 12.41
CA ASP A 245 15.15 -4.65 11.36
C ASP A 245 15.32 -5.36 10.01
N ALA A 246 15.88 -6.57 10.02
CA ALA A 246 16.08 -7.36 8.82
C ALA A 246 14.76 -7.73 8.10
N GLN A 247 13.70 -8.02 8.86
CA GLN A 247 12.37 -8.31 8.32
C GLN A 247 11.75 -7.06 7.71
N ILE A 248 11.80 -5.93 8.45
CA ILE A 248 11.29 -4.64 7.97
C ILE A 248 12.02 -4.22 6.68
N GLN A 249 13.35 -4.26 6.68
CA GLN A 249 14.16 -3.92 5.50
C GLN A 249 13.88 -4.84 4.31
N LYS A 250 13.68 -6.13 4.55
CA LYS A 250 13.33 -7.10 3.51
C LYS A 250 11.95 -6.83 2.92
N MET A 251 10.98 -6.51 3.76
CA MET A 251 9.61 -6.17 3.34
C MET A 251 9.59 -4.89 2.51
N LEU A 252 10.33 -3.87 2.92
CA LEU A 252 10.40 -2.55 2.27
C LEU A 252 11.39 -2.51 1.07
N ARG A 253 11.99 -3.63 0.70
CA ARG A 253 13.01 -3.72 -0.36
C ARG A 253 12.46 -3.53 -1.77
#